data_8db9ec26eb6c5facf0559e7a25d4f819
#
_entry.id   8db9ec26eb6c5facf0559e7a25d4f819
#
_cell.length_a   1.000
_cell.length_b   1.000
_cell.length_c   1.000
_cell.angle_alpha   90.00
_cell.angle_beta   90.00
_cell.angle_gamma   90.00
#
_symmetry.space_group_name_H-M   'P 1'
#
loop_
_entity.id
_entity.type
_entity.pdbx_description
1 polymer ?
#
loop_
_entity_poly.entity_id
_entity_poly.type
_entity_poly.pdbx_seq_one_letter_code
_entity_poly.pdbx_strand_id
1 'polypeptide(L)'
;LDEDGVDAFIIADYGLISMLSGKLKNAEIHASTLLGVYNIETVRILKSYGVKRIIFYANLYLDEMIRIINTFPELDYELVAEGGTCFNDIRQCRLPHIISENEHILTCRSGCVLFDQEDTPQKGKMIAEHPCRVAEVVGIYMAAGIRSFKIEGRTVPAKERVSHIRDLKNYIEQFSNG
;
A
#
# COMPACT_ATOMS: atom_id res chain seq x y z
N LEU A 1 15.88 12.44 13.47
CA LEU A 1 15.68 11.18 12.71
C LEU A 1 16.45 11.18 11.38
N ASP A 2 16.37 12.27 10.57
CA ASP A 2 17.14 12.36 9.32
C ASP A 2 18.66 12.33 9.56
N GLU A 3 19.13 12.97 10.62
CA GLU A 3 20.54 12.99 11.03
C GLU A 3 20.94 11.72 11.83
N ASP A 4 19.97 10.93 12.29
CA ASP A 4 20.16 9.71 13.07
C ASP A 4 20.27 8.45 12.17
N GLY A 5 20.32 8.61 10.84
CA GLY A 5 20.54 7.51 9.89
C GLY A 5 19.27 6.77 9.45
N VAL A 6 18.13 7.43 9.47
CA VAL A 6 16.91 6.91 8.83
C VAL A 6 17.03 7.06 7.31
N ASP A 7 16.85 5.96 6.58
CA ASP A 7 16.99 5.95 5.12
C ASP A 7 15.82 6.63 4.41
N ALA A 8 14.59 6.47 4.91
CA ALA A 8 13.41 7.04 4.29
C ALA A 8 12.25 7.23 5.27
N PHE A 9 11.39 8.20 4.95
CA PHE A 9 10.12 8.45 5.63
C PHE A 9 8.95 8.05 4.72
N ILE A 10 8.15 7.07 5.14
CA ILE A 10 6.90 6.73 4.47
C ILE A 10 5.80 7.63 5.01
N ILE A 11 5.32 8.56 4.16
CA ILE A 11 4.42 9.63 4.59
C ILE A 11 3.07 9.50 3.92
N ALA A 12 2.00 9.63 4.70
CA ALA A 12 0.60 9.53 4.28
C ALA A 12 -0.14 10.88 4.28
N ASP A 13 0.58 11.99 4.38
CA ASP A 13 0.00 13.33 4.47
C ASP A 13 0.69 14.30 3.50
N TYR A 14 -0.09 14.92 2.62
CA TYR A 14 0.43 15.86 1.61
C TYR A 14 1.04 17.13 2.24
N GLY A 15 0.45 17.60 3.35
CA GLY A 15 0.97 18.78 4.07
C GLY A 15 2.35 18.50 4.66
N LEU A 16 2.51 17.32 5.26
CA LEU A 16 3.82 16.90 5.80
C LEU A 16 4.86 16.72 4.69
N ILE A 17 4.49 16.09 3.56
CA ILE A 17 5.38 15.99 2.39
C ILE A 17 5.83 17.38 1.93
N SER A 18 4.89 18.30 1.76
CA SER A 18 5.19 19.68 1.36
C SER A 18 6.09 20.39 2.38
N MET A 19 5.85 20.19 3.67
CA MET A 19 6.69 20.76 4.73
C MET A 19 8.13 20.24 4.72
N LEU A 20 8.34 18.97 4.39
CA LEU A 20 9.65 18.33 4.37
C LEU A 20 10.38 18.49 3.05
N SER A 21 9.69 18.93 2.00
CA SER A 21 10.27 19.16 0.67
C SER A 21 11.50 20.04 0.74
N GLY A 22 12.64 19.53 0.26
CA GLY A 22 13.93 20.23 0.25
C GLY A 22 14.58 20.45 1.62
N LYS A 23 14.02 19.86 2.71
CA LYS A 23 14.58 20.03 4.06
C LYS A 23 15.31 18.80 4.58
N LEU A 24 15.07 17.64 4.04
CA LEU A 24 15.79 16.42 4.40
C LEU A 24 17.17 16.43 3.73
N LYS A 25 18.19 16.02 4.48
CA LYS A 25 19.58 15.97 4.03
C LYS A 25 19.97 14.59 3.52
N ASN A 26 19.52 13.55 4.22
CA ASN A 26 19.95 12.17 4.01
C ASN A 26 18.78 11.25 3.64
N ALA A 27 17.64 11.39 4.33
CA ALA A 27 16.50 10.50 4.16
C ALA A 27 15.66 10.85 2.95
N GLU A 28 15.10 9.82 2.31
CA GLU A 28 14.17 9.97 1.20
C GLU A 28 12.72 10.17 1.69
N ILE A 29 11.87 10.71 0.83
CA ILE A 29 10.42 10.75 1.05
C ILE A 29 9.78 9.68 0.17
N HIS A 30 9.07 8.74 0.79
CA HIS A 30 8.27 7.72 0.13
C HIS A 30 6.77 8.02 0.34
N ALA A 31 6.01 8.09 -0.75
CA ALA A 31 4.58 8.31 -0.71
C ALA A 31 3.88 7.02 -0.26
N SER A 32 3.22 7.07 0.90
CA SER A 32 2.49 5.93 1.45
C SER A 32 1.33 5.51 0.54
N THR A 33 1.03 4.21 0.53
CA THR A 33 -0.21 3.69 -0.07
C THR A 33 -1.47 4.41 0.44
N LEU A 34 -1.44 4.93 1.68
CA LEU A 34 -2.55 5.69 2.27
C LEU A 34 -2.71 7.09 1.68
N LEU A 35 -1.80 7.58 0.85
CA LEU A 35 -2.00 8.83 0.09
C LEU A 35 -3.03 8.70 -1.02
N GLY A 36 -3.34 7.47 -1.45
CA GLY A 36 -4.29 7.24 -2.52
C GLY A 36 -3.79 7.81 -3.84
N VAL A 37 -2.63 7.33 -4.30
CA VAL A 37 -2.08 7.75 -5.60
C VAL A 37 -2.77 6.96 -6.70
N TYR A 38 -3.66 7.62 -7.45
CA TYR A 38 -4.50 6.98 -8.48
C TYR A 38 -4.23 7.48 -9.90
N ASN A 39 -3.42 8.53 -10.09
CA ASN A 39 -3.24 9.13 -11.40
C ASN A 39 -1.90 9.84 -11.55
N ILE A 40 -1.56 10.13 -12.81
CA ILE A 40 -0.31 10.80 -13.22
C ILE A 40 -0.12 12.17 -12.56
N GLU A 41 -1.19 12.96 -12.43
CA GLU A 41 -1.08 14.32 -11.91
C GLU A 41 -0.74 14.34 -10.42
N THR A 42 -1.28 13.39 -9.66
CA THR A 42 -0.89 13.20 -8.26
C THR A 42 0.61 12.87 -8.15
N VAL A 43 1.11 11.98 -8.99
CA VAL A 43 2.55 11.64 -9.00
C VAL A 43 3.41 12.84 -9.41
N ARG A 44 2.96 13.62 -10.38
CA ARG A 44 3.65 14.85 -10.80
C ARG A 44 3.84 15.83 -9.64
N ILE A 45 2.80 16.03 -8.85
CA ILE A 45 2.85 16.90 -7.66
C ILE A 45 3.80 16.31 -6.61
N LEU A 46 3.66 15.01 -6.29
CA LEU A 46 4.52 14.35 -5.31
C LEU A 46 6.00 14.40 -5.71
N LYS A 47 6.30 14.16 -6.99
CA LYS A 47 7.63 14.31 -7.54
C LYS A 47 8.18 15.73 -7.38
N SER A 48 7.34 16.76 -7.60
CA SER A 48 7.78 18.17 -7.42
C SER A 48 8.15 18.49 -5.97
N TYR A 49 7.64 17.75 -5.01
CA TYR A 49 8.03 17.82 -3.60
C TYR A 49 9.22 16.92 -3.23
N GLY A 50 9.85 16.26 -4.20
CA GLY A 50 11.04 15.45 -3.98
C GLY A 50 10.77 14.01 -3.52
N VAL A 51 9.54 13.53 -3.66
CA VAL A 51 9.21 12.11 -3.41
C VAL A 51 10.03 11.23 -4.35
N LYS A 52 10.63 10.16 -3.80
CA LYS A 52 11.49 9.21 -4.53
C LYS A 52 10.81 7.90 -4.84
N ARG A 53 9.90 7.45 -3.97
CA ARG A 53 9.15 6.20 -4.15
C ARG A 53 7.66 6.41 -4.01
N ILE A 54 6.89 5.78 -4.88
CA ILE A 54 5.43 5.67 -4.81
C ILE A 54 5.05 4.26 -4.38
N ILE A 55 4.32 4.15 -3.26
CA ILE A 55 3.75 2.88 -2.83
C ILE A 55 2.33 2.82 -3.36
N PHE A 56 2.12 2.00 -4.39
CA PHE A 56 0.83 1.88 -5.04
C PHE A 56 -0.23 1.30 -4.10
N TYR A 57 -1.43 1.80 -4.26
CA TYR A 57 -2.60 1.25 -3.62
C TYR A 57 -3.05 -0.02 -4.34
N ALA A 58 -3.43 -1.04 -3.57
CA ALA A 58 -3.78 -2.36 -4.12
C ALA A 58 -4.97 -2.36 -5.10
N ASN A 59 -5.80 -1.31 -5.06
CA ASN A 59 -6.96 -1.17 -5.93
C ASN A 59 -6.67 -0.45 -7.26
N LEU A 60 -5.43 -0.06 -7.51
CA LEU A 60 -5.04 0.54 -8.78
C LEU A 60 -4.88 -0.54 -9.85
N TYR A 61 -5.46 -0.35 -11.02
CA TYR A 61 -5.32 -1.29 -12.13
C TYR A 61 -3.89 -1.29 -12.68
N LEU A 62 -3.47 -2.44 -13.17
CA LEU A 62 -2.10 -2.62 -13.70
C LEU A 62 -1.77 -1.68 -14.86
N ASP A 63 -2.72 -1.43 -15.76
CA ASP A 63 -2.52 -0.51 -16.89
C ASP A 63 -2.31 0.94 -16.44
N GLU A 64 -2.95 1.35 -15.36
CA GLU A 64 -2.73 2.66 -14.75
C GLU A 64 -1.35 2.74 -14.07
N MET A 65 -0.92 1.68 -13.38
CA MET A 65 0.43 1.59 -12.84
C MET A 65 1.47 1.71 -13.96
N ILE A 66 1.28 0.97 -15.05
CA ILE A 66 2.17 1.02 -16.23
C ILE A 66 2.25 2.43 -16.82
N ARG A 67 1.11 3.13 -16.95
CA ARG A 67 1.10 4.52 -17.45
C ARG A 67 1.88 5.45 -16.53
N ILE A 68 1.72 5.32 -15.23
CA ILE A 68 2.47 6.13 -14.24
C ILE A 68 3.96 5.83 -14.34
N ILE A 69 4.35 4.54 -14.33
CA ILE A 69 5.74 4.10 -14.39
C ILE A 69 6.42 4.61 -15.68
N ASN A 70 5.75 4.48 -16.83
CA ASN A 70 6.28 4.96 -18.10
C ASN A 70 6.39 6.49 -18.16
N THR A 71 5.55 7.21 -17.41
CA THR A 71 5.60 8.67 -17.36
C THR A 71 6.72 9.20 -16.45
N PHE A 72 7.04 8.46 -15.39
CA PHE A 72 8.05 8.84 -14.41
C PHE A 72 9.01 7.68 -14.11
N PRO A 73 9.80 7.23 -15.11
CA PRO A 73 10.66 6.04 -14.98
C PRO A 73 11.81 6.22 -13.97
N GLU A 74 12.06 7.45 -13.54
CA GLU A 74 13.09 7.79 -12.56
C GLU A 74 12.66 7.60 -11.10
N LEU A 75 11.36 7.34 -10.85
CA LEU A 75 10.85 7.06 -9.52
C LEU A 75 10.89 5.57 -9.20
N ASP A 76 11.04 5.24 -7.94
CA ASP A 76 10.84 3.88 -7.46
C ASP A 76 9.35 3.59 -7.22
N TYR A 77 8.98 2.32 -7.48
CA TYR A 77 7.61 1.86 -7.31
C TYR A 77 7.55 0.64 -6.42
N GLU A 78 6.66 0.70 -5.43
CA GLU A 78 6.41 -0.38 -4.48
C GLU A 78 4.95 -0.82 -4.56
N LEU A 79 4.71 -2.12 -4.45
CA LEU A 79 3.37 -2.71 -4.39
C LEU A 79 3.22 -3.54 -3.11
N VAL A 80 2.03 -3.49 -2.50
CA VAL A 80 1.69 -4.44 -1.44
C VAL A 80 1.44 -5.80 -2.08
N ALA A 81 2.34 -6.75 -1.85
CA ALA A 81 2.32 -8.08 -2.47
C ALA A 81 1.59 -9.13 -1.65
N GLU A 82 1.64 -8.99 -0.34
CA GLU A 82 1.01 -9.89 0.61
C GLU A 82 0.38 -9.09 1.75
N GLY A 83 -0.85 -9.41 2.11
CA GLY A 83 -1.53 -8.78 3.24
C GLY A 83 -3.02 -8.59 3.03
N GLY A 84 -3.67 -8.03 4.01
CA GLY A 84 -5.08 -7.65 3.93
C GLY A 84 -5.24 -6.34 3.16
N THR A 85 -5.86 -6.41 1.98
CA THR A 85 -6.24 -5.19 1.26
C THR A 85 -7.63 -4.75 1.68
N CYS A 86 -7.77 -3.49 2.05
CA CYS A 86 -9.07 -2.90 2.28
C CYS A 86 -9.63 -2.38 0.95
N PHE A 87 -10.90 -2.67 0.68
CA PHE A 87 -11.59 -2.13 -0.50
C PHE A 87 -11.86 -0.63 -0.39
N ASN A 88 -11.98 -0.11 0.82
CA ASN A 88 -12.18 1.31 1.07
C ASN A 88 -10.86 2.04 1.29
N ASP A 89 -10.80 3.29 0.89
CA ASP A 89 -9.74 4.18 1.32
C ASP A 89 -9.81 4.35 2.84
N ILE A 90 -8.83 3.80 3.55
CA ILE A 90 -8.79 3.76 5.02
C ILE A 90 -8.90 5.16 5.62
N ARG A 91 -8.44 6.20 4.92
CA ARG A 91 -8.49 7.59 5.39
C ARG A 91 -9.88 8.21 5.25
N GLN A 92 -10.68 7.74 4.32
CA GLN A 92 -12.04 8.23 4.08
C GLN A 92 -13.11 7.31 4.66
N CYS A 93 -12.71 6.12 5.12
CA CYS A 93 -13.63 5.15 5.66
C CYS A 93 -14.15 5.61 7.02
N ARG A 94 -15.45 5.86 7.10
CA ARG A 94 -16.15 6.22 8.34
C ARG A 94 -16.75 5.02 9.07
N LEU A 95 -16.69 3.83 8.48
CA LEU A 95 -17.28 2.63 9.06
C LEU A 95 -16.78 2.31 10.48
N PRO A 96 -15.50 2.46 10.84
CA PRO A 96 -15.05 2.23 12.20
C PRO A 96 -15.72 3.16 13.21
N HIS A 97 -16.02 4.41 12.81
CA HIS A 97 -16.70 5.38 13.67
C HIS A 97 -18.20 5.12 13.80
N ILE A 98 -18.81 4.45 12.82
CA ILE A 98 -20.24 4.13 12.83
C ILE A 98 -20.50 2.84 13.64
N ILE A 99 -19.59 1.88 13.56
CA ILE A 99 -19.77 0.53 14.15
C ILE A 99 -19.25 0.48 15.59
N SER A 100 -18.33 1.36 15.96
CA SER A 100 -17.70 1.37 17.28
C SER A 100 -18.34 2.41 18.18
N GLU A 101 -18.98 1.97 19.25
CA GLU A 101 -19.41 2.84 20.36
C GLU A 101 -18.21 3.38 21.18
N ASN A 102 -17.01 2.91 20.92
CA ASN A 102 -15.77 3.33 21.59
C ASN A 102 -14.99 4.32 20.72
N GLU A 103 -14.90 5.54 21.16
CA GLU A 103 -14.23 6.67 20.48
C GLU A 103 -12.72 6.49 20.21
N HIS A 104 -12.12 5.39 20.65
CA HIS A 104 -10.66 5.20 20.62
C HIS A 104 -10.15 4.17 19.59
N ILE A 105 -11.00 3.64 18.71
CA ILE A 105 -10.53 2.70 17.67
C ILE A 105 -9.98 3.47 16.48
N LEU A 106 -8.70 3.80 16.54
CA LEU A 106 -7.95 4.44 15.46
C LEU A 106 -7.54 3.48 14.33
N THR A 107 -7.80 2.19 14.47
CA THR A 107 -7.42 1.18 13.46
C THR A 107 -8.61 0.31 13.13
N CYS A 108 -8.89 0.15 11.83
CA CYS A 108 -9.88 -0.80 11.34
C CYS A 108 -9.43 -2.23 11.66
N ARG A 109 -9.91 -2.79 12.74
CA ARG A 109 -9.73 -4.21 13.14
C ARG A 109 -11.03 -4.98 13.11
N SER A 110 -12.14 -4.31 12.95
CA SER A 110 -13.47 -4.92 12.88
C SER A 110 -13.77 -5.23 11.42
N GLY A 111 -14.19 -6.45 11.14
CA GLY A 111 -14.78 -6.77 9.84
C GLY A 111 -15.91 -5.78 9.57
N CYS A 112 -15.96 -5.22 8.38
CA CYS A 112 -17.08 -4.40 7.97
C CYS A 112 -18.33 -5.27 8.02
N VAL A 113 -19.44 -4.72 8.46
CA VAL A 113 -20.73 -5.41 8.48
C VAL A 113 -21.56 -4.88 7.31
N LEU A 114 -22.00 -5.76 6.44
CA LEU A 114 -23.02 -5.44 5.44
C LEU A 114 -24.40 -5.62 6.10
N PHE A 115 -25.29 -4.70 5.84
CA PHE A 115 -26.71 -4.86 6.16
C PHE A 115 -27.41 -5.43 4.93
N ASP A 116 -28.30 -6.40 5.14
CA ASP A 116 -29.22 -6.85 4.10
C ASP A 116 -30.43 -5.90 3.97
N GLN A 117 -31.33 -6.22 3.06
CA GLN A 117 -32.54 -5.41 2.83
C GLN A 117 -33.50 -5.41 4.03
N GLU A 118 -33.26 -6.24 5.04
CA GLU A 118 -34.07 -6.36 6.26
C GLU A 118 -33.40 -5.67 7.45
N ASP A 119 -32.35 -4.85 7.22
CA ASP A 119 -31.54 -4.19 8.23
C ASP A 119 -30.88 -5.14 9.25
N THR A 120 -30.75 -6.41 8.90
CA THR A 120 -30.08 -7.38 9.75
C THR A 120 -28.58 -7.32 9.51
N PRO A 121 -27.75 -7.17 10.57
CA PRO A 121 -26.31 -7.17 10.42
C PRO A 121 -25.84 -8.55 9.94
N GLN A 122 -25.52 -8.65 8.68
CA GLN A 122 -24.86 -9.83 8.13
C GLN A 122 -23.41 -9.81 8.58
N LYS A 123 -23.02 -10.77 9.41
CA LYS A 123 -21.60 -11.05 9.67
C LYS A 123 -20.97 -11.65 8.40
N GLY A 124 -20.91 -10.84 7.36
CA GLY A 124 -20.17 -11.19 6.15
C GLY A 124 -18.68 -11.08 6.45
N LYS A 125 -17.94 -12.11 6.13
CA LYS A 125 -16.51 -11.99 5.91
C LYS A 125 -16.32 -10.97 4.79
N MET A 126 -16.02 -9.73 5.15
CA MET A 126 -15.86 -8.69 4.16
C MET A 126 -14.50 -8.80 3.50
N ILE A 127 -14.47 -8.22 2.36
CA ILE A 127 -13.42 -7.95 1.39
C ILE A 127 -12.02 -7.76 2.01
N ALA A 128 -11.92 -7.29 3.26
CA ALA A 128 -10.68 -7.19 4.02
C ALA A 128 -10.07 -8.56 4.45
N GLU A 129 -10.81 -9.66 4.29
CA GLU A 129 -10.29 -10.99 4.58
C GLU A 129 -9.76 -11.74 3.34
N HIS A 130 -9.87 -11.15 2.15
CA HIS A 130 -9.19 -11.69 0.98
C HIS A 130 -7.73 -11.22 1.01
N PRO A 131 -6.80 -12.13 1.38
CA PRO A 131 -5.40 -11.77 1.31
C PRO A 131 -5.05 -11.40 -0.13
N CYS A 132 -4.46 -10.23 -0.34
CA CYS A 132 -3.79 -9.95 -1.59
C CYS A 132 -2.59 -10.91 -1.68
N ARG A 133 -2.60 -11.79 -2.67
CA ARG A 133 -1.48 -12.69 -2.95
C ARG A 133 -0.98 -12.42 -4.37
N VAL A 134 -0.01 -11.54 -4.45
CA VAL A 134 0.63 -11.17 -5.72
C VAL A 134 1.72 -12.16 -6.10
N ALA A 135 2.13 -13.05 -5.20
CA ALA A 135 3.27 -13.95 -5.40
C ALA A 135 3.25 -14.66 -6.77
N GLU A 136 2.13 -15.31 -7.12
CA GLU A 136 2.00 -16.08 -8.36
C GLU A 136 2.06 -15.22 -9.64
N VAL A 137 1.77 -13.92 -9.54
CA VAL A 137 1.75 -12.98 -10.66
C VAL A 137 2.83 -11.89 -10.53
N VAL A 138 3.76 -12.04 -9.60
CA VAL A 138 4.79 -11.04 -9.32
C VAL A 138 5.60 -10.68 -10.56
N GLY A 139 5.86 -11.64 -11.45
CA GLY A 139 6.57 -11.41 -12.70
C GLY A 139 5.90 -10.37 -13.60
N ILE A 140 4.57 -10.30 -13.61
CA ILE A 140 3.82 -9.30 -14.38
C ILE A 140 4.12 -7.89 -13.84
N TYR A 141 4.12 -7.72 -12.53
CA TYR A 141 4.43 -6.44 -11.90
C TYR A 141 5.90 -6.06 -12.04
N MET A 142 6.82 -7.04 -11.97
CA MET A 142 8.24 -6.81 -12.22
C MET A 142 8.48 -6.36 -13.67
N ALA A 143 7.83 -6.99 -14.64
CA ALA A 143 7.88 -6.59 -16.05
C ALA A 143 7.32 -5.19 -16.27
N ALA A 144 6.31 -4.79 -15.50
CA ALA A 144 5.77 -3.43 -15.50
C ALA A 144 6.72 -2.38 -14.89
N GLY A 145 7.77 -2.79 -14.19
CA GLY A 145 8.77 -1.87 -13.59
C GLY A 145 8.68 -1.72 -12.07
N ILE A 146 7.84 -2.50 -11.39
CA ILE A 146 7.79 -2.52 -9.91
C ILE A 146 9.02 -3.27 -9.39
N ARG A 147 9.74 -2.66 -8.45
CA ARG A 147 10.99 -3.17 -7.89
C ARG A 147 10.93 -3.52 -6.41
N SER A 148 9.91 -3.05 -5.70
CA SER A 148 9.73 -3.26 -4.28
C SER A 148 8.38 -3.93 -3.99
N PHE A 149 8.39 -4.97 -3.16
CA PHE A 149 7.21 -5.73 -2.80
C PHE A 149 7.05 -5.74 -1.28
N LYS A 150 6.01 -5.04 -0.82
CA LYS A 150 5.72 -4.91 0.61
C LYS A 150 4.90 -6.09 1.11
N ILE A 151 5.34 -6.66 2.21
CA ILE A 151 4.61 -7.72 2.91
C ILE A 151 3.97 -7.12 4.15
N GLU A 152 2.65 -7.14 4.18
CA GLU A 152 1.87 -6.82 5.37
C GLU A 152 1.59 -8.10 6.16
N GLY A 153 1.05 -7.97 7.36
CA GLY A 153 0.67 -9.15 8.14
C GLY A 153 1.14 -9.11 9.58
N ARG A 154 1.07 -7.93 10.20
CA ARG A 154 1.36 -7.79 11.65
C ARG A 154 0.52 -8.70 12.51
N THR A 155 -0.66 -9.09 12.04
CA THR A 155 -1.62 -9.96 12.71
C THR A 155 -1.51 -11.43 12.29
N VAL A 156 -0.73 -11.74 11.24
CA VAL A 156 -0.53 -13.10 10.73
C VAL A 156 0.52 -13.81 11.58
N PRO A 157 0.31 -15.08 11.95
CA PRO A 157 1.29 -15.88 12.69
C PRO A 157 2.65 -15.90 11.98
N ALA A 158 3.74 -15.82 12.74
CA ALA A 158 5.09 -15.72 12.18
C ALA A 158 5.44 -16.85 11.21
N LYS A 159 5.00 -18.09 11.51
CA LYS A 159 5.25 -19.26 10.66
C LYS A 159 4.61 -19.13 9.27
N GLU A 160 3.39 -18.64 9.22
CA GLU A 160 2.64 -18.41 7.98
C GLU A 160 3.30 -17.27 7.17
N ARG A 161 3.67 -16.19 7.84
CA ARG A 161 4.39 -15.07 7.19
C ARG A 161 5.71 -15.50 6.56
N VAL A 162 6.48 -16.34 7.25
CA VAL A 162 7.73 -16.89 6.71
C VAL A 162 7.46 -17.73 5.45
N SER A 163 6.37 -18.50 5.41
CA SER A 163 5.98 -19.24 4.20
C SER A 163 5.69 -18.28 3.04
N HIS A 164 4.86 -17.26 3.27
CA HIS A 164 4.51 -16.27 2.24
C HIS A 164 5.74 -15.54 1.69
N ILE A 165 6.68 -15.15 2.57
CA ILE A 165 7.94 -14.51 2.14
C ILE A 165 8.76 -15.46 1.26
N ARG A 166 8.83 -16.74 1.64
CA ARG A 166 9.59 -17.75 0.87
C ARG A 166 8.96 -17.98 -0.51
N ASP A 167 7.64 -18.08 -0.56
CA ASP A 167 6.92 -18.27 -1.81
C ASP A 167 7.14 -17.07 -2.75
N LEU A 168 6.95 -15.86 -2.26
CA LEU A 168 7.19 -14.64 -3.02
C LEU A 168 8.65 -14.56 -3.54
N LYS A 169 9.62 -14.87 -2.68
CA LYS A 169 11.04 -14.90 -3.07
C LYS A 169 11.30 -15.91 -4.18
N ASN A 170 10.76 -17.12 -4.08
CA ASN A 170 10.92 -18.15 -5.09
C ASN A 170 10.38 -17.71 -6.46
N TYR A 171 9.19 -17.08 -6.49
CA TYR A 171 8.62 -16.57 -7.74
C TYR A 171 9.43 -15.41 -8.34
N ILE A 172 9.96 -14.51 -7.51
CA ILE A 172 10.86 -13.44 -7.97
C ILE A 172 12.12 -14.01 -8.58
N GLU A 173 12.74 -15.01 -7.94
CA GLU A 173 13.96 -15.67 -8.45
C GLU A 173 13.69 -16.42 -9.76
N GLN A 174 12.58 -17.13 -9.87
CA GLN A 174 12.18 -17.81 -11.11
C GLN A 174 12.03 -16.83 -12.27
N PHE A 175 11.35 -15.71 -12.03
CA PHE A 175 11.16 -14.69 -13.06
C PHE A 175 12.47 -14.00 -13.46
N SER A 176 13.38 -13.78 -12.50
CA SER A 176 14.66 -13.09 -12.77
C SER A 176 15.67 -13.95 -13.52
N ASN A 177 15.52 -15.29 -13.51
CA ASN A 177 16.44 -16.25 -14.13
C ASN A 177 15.92 -16.82 -15.46
N GLY A 178 14.72 -16.49 -15.89
CA GLY A 178 14.11 -16.89 -17.16
C GLY A 178 14.08 -15.76 -18.16
#